data_828d2c7f1cdc6b00d6537d36a7611f1b
#
_entry.id   828d2c7f1cdc6b00d6537d36a7611f1b
#
_cell.length_a   1.000
_cell.length_b   1.000
_cell.length_c   1.000
_cell.angle_alpha   90.00
_cell.angle_beta   90.00
_cell.angle_gamma   90.00
#
_symmetry.space_group_name_H-M   'P 1'
#
loop_
_entity.id
_entity.type
_entity.pdbx_description
1 polymer ?
#
loop_
_entity_poly.entity_id
_entity_poly.type
_entity_poly.pdbx_seq_one_letter_code
_entity_poly.pdbx_strand_id
1 'polypeptide(L)' 'MFSGDVNYSVGDLVIFLSSLEWDDVRAIEGEIGIVIEIFKIDDEVNYFDLQIQLADGGLIPVWRPEVERLEDD' A
#
# COMPACT_ATOMS: atom_id res chain seq x y z
N MET A 1 17.35 -4.84 -14.72
CA MET A 1 17.02 -4.46 -14.28
C MET A 1 16.25 -4.25 -13.74
N PHE A 2 16.04 -4.17 -13.47
CA PHE A 2 15.37 -3.91 -12.96
C PHE A 2 14.80 -3.37 -12.53
N SER A 3 15.01 -3.36 -12.71
CA SER A 3 14.36 -2.34 -12.24
C SER A 3 13.34 -2.56 -11.16
N GLY A 4 13.28 -2.03 -10.18
CA GLY A 4 12.41 -2.21 -9.11
C GLY A 4 11.05 -1.61 -9.28
N ASP A 5 10.66 -1.43 -10.50
CA ASP A 5 9.34 -0.85 -10.71
C ASP A 5 8.29 -1.91 -10.56
N VAL A 6 7.65 -1.93 -9.43
CA VAL A 6 6.52 -2.82 -9.21
C VAL A 6 5.27 -2.05 -9.56
N ASN A 7 4.54 -2.56 -10.53
CA ASN A 7 3.29 -1.93 -10.93
C ASN A 7 2.17 -2.54 -10.13
N TYR A 8 1.56 -1.73 -9.29
CA TYR A 8 0.41 -2.15 -8.51
C TYR A 8 -0.87 -1.85 -9.29
N SER A 9 -1.89 -2.63 -9.00
CA SER A 9 -3.21 -2.43 -9.59
C SER A 9 -4.25 -2.43 -8.49
N VAL A 10 -5.31 -1.68 -8.68
CA VAL A 10 -6.43 -1.72 -7.76
C VAL A 10 -6.93 -3.15 -7.67
N GLY A 11 -7.07 -3.65 -6.45
CA GLY A 11 -7.46 -5.03 -6.23
C GLY A 11 -6.31 -5.93 -5.85
N ASP A 12 -5.06 -5.45 -5.97
CA ASP A 12 -3.91 -6.26 -5.58
C ASP A 12 -3.86 -6.42 -4.07
N LEU A 13 -3.43 -7.59 -3.63
CA LEU A 13 -3.19 -7.83 -2.22
C LEU A 13 -1.75 -7.48 -1.89
N VAL A 14 -1.56 -6.87 -0.74
CA VAL A 14 -0.22 -6.48 -0.29
C VAL A 14 -0.04 -6.88 1.16
N ILE A 15 1.22 -7.06 1.55
CA ILE A 15 1.55 -7.34 2.94
C ILE A 15 2.41 -6.17 3.44
N PHE A 16 2.15 -5.74 4.66
CA PHE A 16 2.88 -4.63 5.24
C PHE A 16 4.24 -5.10 5.74
N LEU A 17 5.28 -4.39 5.36
CA LEU A 17 6.65 -4.74 5.73
C LEU A 17 7.06 -4.13 7.06
N SER A 18 6.28 -3.17 7.56
CA SER A 18 6.52 -2.56 8.86
C SER A 18 5.19 -2.04 9.38
N SER A 19 5.16 -1.74 10.67
CA SER A 19 3.95 -1.21 11.29
C SER A 19 3.82 0.26 10.95
N LEU A 20 2.62 0.67 10.57
CA LEU A 20 2.33 2.04 10.17
C LEU A 20 1.08 2.50 10.88
N GLU A 21 0.98 3.82 11.05
CA GLU A 21 -0.19 4.41 11.68
C GLU A 21 -0.55 5.69 10.94
N TRP A 22 -1.84 5.86 10.65
CA TRP A 22 -2.30 7.03 9.96
C TRP A 22 -3.73 7.32 10.40
N ASP A 23 -3.92 8.52 10.99
CA ASP A 23 -5.28 8.99 11.29
C ASP A 23 -6.11 7.95 12.02
N ASP A 24 -5.57 7.44 13.12
CA ASP A 24 -6.22 6.44 13.97
C ASP A 24 -6.35 5.07 13.33
N VAL A 25 -5.81 4.88 12.13
CA VAL A 25 -5.78 3.57 11.50
C VAL A 25 -4.38 3.01 11.66
N ARG A 26 -4.29 1.78 12.12
CA ARG A 26 -3.00 1.14 12.35
C ARG A 26 -2.89 -0.13 11.55
N ALA A 27 -1.78 -0.28 10.85
CA ALA A 27 -1.44 -1.51 10.15
C ALA A 27 -0.20 -2.08 10.82
N ILE A 28 -0.22 -3.37 11.08
CA ILE A 28 0.86 -4.04 11.79
C ILE A 28 1.70 -4.80 10.77
N GLU A 29 2.98 -4.88 11.02
CA GLU A 29 3.87 -5.63 10.15
C GLU A 29 3.31 -7.03 9.92
N GLY A 30 3.24 -7.46 8.66
CA GLY A 30 2.69 -8.76 8.31
C GLY A 30 1.20 -8.74 8.02
N GLU A 31 0.55 -7.62 8.26
CA GLU A 31 -0.88 -7.52 7.99
C GLU A 31 -1.11 -7.42 6.48
N ILE A 32 -2.23 -7.96 6.01
CA ILE A 32 -2.55 -7.97 4.59
C ILE A 32 -3.65 -6.96 4.32
N GLY A 33 -3.48 -6.19 3.23
CA GLY A 33 -4.48 -5.25 2.80
C GLY A 33 -4.69 -5.37 1.31
N ILE A 34 -5.60 -4.55 0.79
CA ILE A 34 -5.91 -4.55 -0.62
C ILE A 34 -5.78 -3.12 -1.16
N VAL A 35 -5.18 -2.99 -2.34
CA VAL A 35 -5.02 -1.70 -2.98
C VAL A 35 -6.37 -1.26 -3.51
N ILE A 36 -6.85 -0.11 -3.05
CA ILE A 36 -8.13 0.41 -3.53
C ILE A 36 -7.95 1.66 -4.37
N GLU A 37 -6.79 2.28 -4.32
CA GLU A 37 -6.54 3.46 -5.13
C GLU A 37 -5.04 3.63 -5.31
N ILE A 38 -4.64 4.09 -6.48
CA ILE A 38 -3.25 4.38 -6.79
C ILE A 38 -3.16 5.87 -7.04
N PHE A 39 -2.32 6.55 -6.25
CA PHE A 39 -2.18 7.99 -6.38
C PHE A 39 -1.18 8.32 -7.47
N LYS A 40 -1.44 9.39 -8.18
CA LYS A 40 -0.49 9.89 -9.16
C LYS A 40 0.59 10.70 -8.46
N ILE A 41 1.81 10.53 -8.90
CA ILE A 41 2.94 11.13 -8.22
C ILE A 41 3.28 12.49 -8.80
N ASP A 42 2.67 12.90 -9.88
CA ASP A 42 3.02 14.14 -10.53
C ASP A 42 2.51 15.36 -9.77
N ASP A 43 1.82 15.15 -8.68
CA ASP A 43 1.28 16.24 -7.90
C ASP A 43 2.05 16.35 -6.59
N GLU A 44 2.67 17.49 -6.38
CA GLU A 44 3.48 17.67 -5.19
C GLU A 44 2.67 17.60 -3.90
N VAL A 45 1.36 17.55 -3.99
CA VAL A 45 0.52 17.44 -2.81
C VAL A 45 0.38 16.00 -2.35
N ASN A 46 0.62 15.05 -3.24
CA ASN A 46 0.46 13.64 -2.92
C ASN A 46 1.78 13.05 -2.52
N TYR A 47 1.92 12.74 -1.25
CA TYR A 47 3.14 12.13 -0.74
C TYR A 47 3.10 10.61 -0.77
N PHE A 48 1.94 10.03 -0.96
CA PHE A 48 1.79 8.58 -0.89
C PHE A 48 1.51 8.01 -2.26
N ASP A 49 1.79 6.73 -2.42
CA ASP A 49 1.61 6.04 -3.69
C ASP A 49 0.31 5.27 -3.77
N LEU A 50 -0.10 4.66 -2.67
CA LEU A 50 -1.20 3.72 -2.69
C LEU A 50 -2.12 3.98 -1.51
N GLN A 51 -3.40 3.70 -1.72
CA GLN A 51 -4.38 3.67 -0.64
C GLN A 51 -4.74 2.22 -0.39
N ILE A 52 -4.57 1.77 0.84
CA ILE A 52 -4.75 0.38 1.19
C ILE A 52 -5.94 0.26 2.14
N GLN A 53 -6.79 -0.73 1.90
CA GLN A 53 -7.87 -1.05 2.81
C GLN A 53 -7.49 -2.27 3.61
N LEU A 54 -7.59 -2.17 4.93
CA LEU A 54 -7.26 -3.26 5.82
C LEU A 54 -8.46 -4.18 5.98
N ALA A 55 -8.20 -5.34 6.57
CA ALA A 55 -9.25 -6.34 6.74
C ALA A 55 -10.40 -5.83 7.58
N ASP A 56 -10.13 -4.90 8.50
CA ASP A 56 -11.19 -4.36 9.34
C ASP A 56 -11.88 -3.17 8.71
N GLY A 57 -11.55 -2.85 7.47
CA GLY A 57 -12.19 -1.74 6.78
C GLY A 57 -11.45 -0.42 6.88
N GLY A 58 -10.40 -0.34 7.67
CA GLY A 58 -9.62 0.89 7.79
C GLY A 58 -8.87 1.20 6.51
N LEU A 59 -8.66 2.48 6.24
CA LEU A 59 -7.94 2.93 5.06
C LEU A 59 -6.66 3.59 5.50
N ILE A 60 -5.55 3.24 4.85
CA ILE A 60 -4.27 3.83 5.19
C ILE A 60 -3.48 4.07 3.91
N PRO A 61 -2.93 5.29 3.74
CA PRO A 61 -2.07 5.57 2.60
C PRO A 61 -0.66 5.08 2.88
N VAL A 62 0.00 4.54 1.86
CA VAL A 62 1.35 4.00 2.04
C VAL A 62 2.21 4.36 0.84
N TRP A 63 3.52 4.28 1.03
CA TRP A 63 4.49 4.34 -0.05
C TRP A 63 4.79 2.92 -0.50
N ARG A 64 5.14 2.76 -1.77
CA ARG A 64 5.38 1.43 -2.32
C ARG A 64 6.36 0.60 -1.51
N PRO A 65 7.49 1.16 -1.06
CA PRO A 65 8.46 0.33 -0.31
C PRO A 65 7.97 -0.11 1.06
N GLU A 66 6.84 0.41 1.52
CA GLU A 66 6.33 0.02 2.82
C GLU A 66 5.49 -1.25 2.77
N VAL A 67 5.15 -1.69 1.58
CA VAL A 67 4.36 -2.90 1.39
C VAL A 67 4.97 -3.71 0.27
N GLU A 68 4.58 -4.98 0.22
CA GLU A 68 5.02 -5.87 -0.83
C GLU A 68 3.81 -6.54 -1.42
N ARG A 69 3.75 -6.61 -2.75
CA ARG A 69 2.63 -7.23 -3.40
C ARG A 69 2.69 -8.74 -3.21
N LEU A 70 1.57 -9.32 -2.80
CA LEU A 70 1.46 -10.75 -2.69
C LEU A 70 1.17 -11.32 -4.06
N GLU A 71 2.00 -12.22 -4.50
CA GLU A 71 1.79 -12.85 -5.77
C GLU A 71 1.20 -14.20 -5.55
N ASP A 72 0.19 -14.44 -6.34
CA ASP A 72 -0.57 -15.63 -6.17
C ASP A 72 -0.26 -16.54 -7.32
N ASP A 73 0.79 -17.24 -7.24
CA ASP A 73 1.11 -18.07 -8.36
C ASP A 73 0.69 -19.45 -8.19
#